data_52258ccf3cb025328350fb9cf6b807e9
#
_entry.id   52258ccf3cb025328350fb9cf6b807e9
#
_cell.length_a   1.000
_cell.length_b   1.000
_cell.length_c   1.000
_cell.angle_alpha   90.00
_cell.angle_beta   90.00
_cell.angle_gamma   90.00
#
_symmetry.space_group_name_H-M   'P 1'
#
loop_
_entity.id
_entity.type
_entity.pdbx_description
1 polymer ?
#
loop_
_entity_poly.entity_id
_entity_poly.type
_entity_poly.pdbx_seq_one_letter_code
_entity_poly.pdbx_strand_id
1 'polypeptide(L)'
;QRNPMLLTIGVYGAGAALNQYLRPIEIPVAGGVLGLRAGWTYRELLPKLATIQDTADLQEIVLLQGLGWSDVEIFDAARLRTYTARPQELFRLVDNRRVQLFPRGIAELEDEEPLVRAATNHTVLDPYLLIAYPFAGFFYVDPDNLRLAEAIRSGFERAIEDGSYQELIDQTVFTPWLKKHLNLANRKVLVLANPSAAEVLSAVKPDHWIVPWHEL
;
A
#
# COMPACT_ATOMS: atom_id res chain seq x y z
N GLN A 1 -9.76 16.95 29.29
CA GLN A 1 -9.18 15.79 30.01
C GLN A 1 -8.93 14.69 29.01
N ARG A 2 -7.68 14.33 28.75
CA ARG A 2 -7.33 13.19 27.89
C ARG A 2 -7.78 11.90 28.59
N ASN A 3 -8.50 11.03 27.88
CA ASN A 3 -8.90 9.73 28.43
C ASN A 3 -7.65 8.83 28.55
N PRO A 4 -7.24 8.40 29.76
CA PRO A 4 -6.03 7.61 29.96
C PRO A 4 -6.08 6.19 29.37
N MET A 5 -7.23 5.78 28.79
CA MET A 5 -7.38 4.50 28.10
C MET A 5 -7.23 4.60 26.55
N LEU A 6 -6.91 5.77 26.00
CA LEU A 6 -6.58 5.87 24.57
C LEU A 6 -5.21 5.25 24.32
N LEU A 7 -5.16 4.45 23.25
CA LEU A 7 -3.97 3.75 22.75
C LEU A 7 -2.72 4.63 22.86
N THR A 8 -1.73 4.15 23.62
CA THR A 8 -0.44 4.81 23.76
C THR A 8 0.41 4.72 22.50
N ILE A 9 0.03 3.84 21.57
CA ILE A 9 0.71 3.56 20.30
C ILE A 9 -0.31 3.12 19.24
N GLY A 10 -0.13 3.53 18.00
CA GLY A 10 -0.91 3.07 16.83
C GLY A 10 -0.08 3.13 15.57
N VAL A 11 -0.47 2.35 14.54
CA VAL A 11 0.11 2.41 13.20
C VAL A 11 -0.90 3.10 12.28
N TYR A 12 -0.44 4.16 11.63
CA TYR A 12 -1.27 4.93 10.71
C TYR A 12 -0.46 5.29 9.45
N GLY A 13 -1.15 5.57 8.35
CA GLY A 13 -0.52 6.14 7.14
C GLY A 13 0.21 7.45 7.47
N ALA A 14 1.42 7.59 6.97
CA ALA A 14 2.22 8.79 7.15
C ALA A 14 1.53 10.00 6.50
N GLY A 15 1.37 11.08 7.25
CA GLY A 15 0.72 12.28 6.75
C GLY A 15 0.84 13.47 7.70
N ALA A 16 0.96 14.68 7.13
CA ALA A 16 1.18 15.91 7.88
C ALA A 16 0.05 16.23 8.88
N ALA A 17 -1.19 15.82 8.58
CA ALA A 17 -2.33 16.06 9.46
C ALA A 17 -2.21 15.35 10.81
N LEU A 18 -1.71 14.10 10.82
CA LEU A 18 -1.49 13.34 12.07
C LEU A 18 -0.34 13.91 12.89
N ASN A 19 0.69 14.42 12.25
CA ASN A 19 1.87 14.98 12.91
C ASN A 19 1.55 16.20 13.78
N GLN A 20 0.39 16.84 13.58
CA GLN A 20 -0.10 17.93 14.42
C GLN A 20 -0.55 17.46 15.81
N TYR A 21 -0.96 16.20 15.94
CA TYR A 21 -1.57 15.66 17.16
C TYR A 21 -0.80 14.51 17.78
N LEU A 22 -0.03 13.79 16.98
CA LEU A 22 0.72 12.61 17.38
C LEU A 22 2.18 12.74 16.94
N ARG A 23 3.08 12.08 17.64
CA ARG A 23 4.50 11.99 17.30
C ARG A 23 4.73 10.77 16.41
N PRO A 24 5.17 10.96 15.14
CA PRO A 24 5.60 9.85 14.30
C PRO A 24 6.95 9.29 14.71
N ILE A 25 7.11 8.00 14.54
CA ILE A 25 8.42 7.37 14.42
C ILE A 25 8.64 7.16 12.93
N GLU A 26 9.50 7.98 12.32
CA GLU A 26 9.70 8.10 10.88
C GLU A 26 10.51 6.93 10.31
N ILE A 27 10.10 5.71 10.65
CA ILE A 27 10.59 4.45 10.10
C ILE A 27 9.39 3.70 9.56
N PRO A 28 9.37 3.36 8.26
CA PRO A 28 8.26 2.63 7.65
C PRO A 28 8.08 1.25 8.27
N VAL A 29 6.92 0.96 8.84
CA VAL A 29 6.64 -0.34 9.50
C VAL A 29 6.78 -1.53 8.55
N ALA A 30 6.54 -1.31 7.26
CA ALA A 30 6.67 -2.33 6.22
C ALA A 30 7.63 -1.91 5.09
N GLY A 31 8.66 -1.11 5.38
CA GLY A 31 9.73 -0.77 4.42
C GLY A 31 9.25 -0.14 3.11
N GLY A 32 8.08 0.47 3.09
CA GLY A 32 7.49 1.04 1.86
C GLY A 32 6.69 0.05 1.00
N VAL A 33 6.65 -1.23 1.34
CA VAL A 33 5.90 -2.25 0.57
C VAL A 33 4.41 -1.92 0.48
N LEU A 34 3.87 -1.15 1.44
CA LEU A 34 2.49 -0.67 1.39
C LEU A 34 2.16 0.18 0.16
N GLY A 35 3.16 0.74 -0.52
CA GLY A 35 2.99 1.49 -1.77
C GLY A 35 2.99 0.63 -3.03
N LEU A 36 3.18 -0.69 -2.93
CA LEU A 36 3.14 -1.60 -4.06
C LEU A 36 1.74 -2.21 -4.20
N ARG A 37 1.09 -1.98 -5.35
CA ARG A 37 -0.29 -2.39 -5.62
C ARG A 37 -0.39 -3.28 -6.85
N ALA A 38 -0.91 -4.49 -6.68
CA ALA A 38 -1.40 -5.31 -7.78
C ALA A 38 -2.93 -5.42 -7.70
N GLY A 39 -3.61 -5.70 -8.80
CA GLY A 39 -5.05 -5.49 -8.86
C GLY A 39 -5.86 -6.76 -9.11
N TRP A 40 -7.04 -6.81 -8.49
CA TRP A 40 -8.11 -7.72 -8.87
C TRP A 40 -8.86 -7.15 -10.08
N THR A 41 -9.10 -7.98 -11.08
CA THR A 41 -9.80 -7.63 -12.32
C THR A 41 -10.66 -8.80 -12.78
N TYR A 42 -11.30 -8.68 -13.93
CA TYR A 42 -12.01 -9.80 -14.54
C TYR A 42 -11.27 -10.31 -15.79
N ARG A 43 -11.40 -11.61 -16.05
CA ARG A 43 -10.59 -12.34 -17.04
C ARG A 43 -10.58 -11.68 -18.44
N GLU A 44 -11.72 -11.17 -18.87
CA GLU A 44 -11.88 -10.59 -20.22
C GLU A 44 -11.15 -9.25 -20.39
N LEU A 45 -10.76 -8.60 -19.28
CA LEU A 45 -9.97 -7.36 -19.34
C LEU A 45 -8.47 -7.61 -19.49
N LEU A 46 -7.97 -8.81 -19.19
CA LEU A 46 -6.54 -9.11 -19.18
C LEU A 46 -5.81 -8.72 -20.48
N PRO A 47 -6.36 -8.95 -21.69
CA PRO A 47 -5.70 -8.52 -22.94
C PRO A 47 -5.50 -7.01 -23.01
N LYS A 48 -6.44 -6.20 -22.48
CA LYS A 48 -6.29 -4.74 -22.43
C LYS A 48 -5.23 -4.33 -21.40
N LEU A 49 -5.22 -4.93 -20.21
CA LEU A 49 -4.20 -4.63 -19.19
C LEU A 49 -2.80 -4.95 -19.69
N ALA A 50 -2.62 -5.99 -20.47
CA ALA A 50 -1.33 -6.36 -21.06
C ALA A 50 -0.77 -5.32 -22.06
N THR A 51 -1.60 -4.41 -22.58
CA THR A 51 -1.16 -3.35 -23.51
C THR A 51 -0.75 -2.06 -22.83
N ILE A 52 -1.00 -1.90 -21.53
CA ILE A 52 -0.69 -0.69 -20.76
C ILE A 52 0.82 -0.56 -20.61
N GLN A 53 1.37 0.59 -21.03
CA GLN A 53 2.79 0.87 -20.97
C GLN A 53 3.14 1.99 -19.98
N ASP A 54 2.23 2.91 -19.73
CA ASP A 54 2.44 4.06 -18.86
C ASP A 54 1.17 4.49 -18.11
N THR A 55 1.29 5.54 -17.33
CA THR A 55 0.17 6.10 -16.54
C THR A 55 -0.92 6.72 -17.43
N ALA A 56 -0.58 7.20 -18.63
CA ALA A 56 -1.56 7.77 -19.55
C ALA A 56 -2.49 6.68 -20.08
N ASP A 57 -1.95 5.52 -20.43
CA ASP A 57 -2.76 4.35 -20.82
C ASP A 57 -3.69 3.91 -19.68
N LEU A 58 -3.19 3.97 -18.42
CA LEU A 58 -3.98 3.59 -17.25
C LEU A 58 -5.18 4.52 -17.01
N GLN A 59 -5.15 5.77 -17.50
CA GLN A 59 -6.28 6.70 -17.39
C GLN A 59 -7.55 6.21 -18.11
N GLU A 60 -7.42 5.28 -19.04
CA GLU A 60 -8.57 4.65 -19.70
C GLU A 60 -9.26 3.57 -18.85
N ILE A 61 -8.62 3.13 -17.77
CA ILE A 61 -9.11 2.12 -16.85
C ILE A 61 -9.83 2.78 -15.67
N VAL A 62 -11.01 2.27 -15.33
CA VAL A 62 -11.70 2.69 -14.10
C VAL A 62 -11.17 1.86 -12.94
N LEU A 63 -10.47 2.52 -12.03
CA LEU A 63 -9.97 1.93 -10.80
C LEU A 63 -11.05 1.89 -9.72
N LEU A 64 -10.92 0.98 -8.78
CA LEU A 64 -11.78 0.87 -7.60
C LEU A 64 -10.97 1.10 -6.34
N GLN A 65 -11.54 1.84 -5.38
CA GLN A 65 -10.98 1.96 -4.03
C GLN A 65 -12.08 1.96 -2.96
N GLY A 66 -11.69 1.69 -1.73
CA GLY A 66 -12.58 1.85 -0.59
C GLY A 66 -12.91 3.32 -0.33
N LEU A 67 -14.14 3.59 0.08
CA LEU A 67 -14.56 4.94 0.42
C LEU A 67 -13.71 5.50 1.58
N GLY A 68 -13.07 6.64 1.36
CA GLY A 68 -12.20 7.31 2.34
C GLY A 68 -10.78 6.74 2.45
N TRP A 69 -10.37 5.84 1.56
CA TRP A 69 -8.99 5.38 1.53
C TRP A 69 -8.07 6.43 0.91
N SER A 70 -6.86 6.53 1.47
CA SER A 70 -5.85 7.52 1.06
C SER A 70 -5.34 7.34 -0.37
N ASP A 71 -5.44 6.14 -0.92
CA ASP A 71 -5.08 5.83 -2.31
C ASP A 71 -5.89 6.67 -3.32
N VAL A 72 -7.10 7.09 -2.96
CA VAL A 72 -7.96 7.93 -3.82
C VAL A 72 -7.26 9.25 -4.17
N GLU A 73 -6.66 9.91 -3.18
CA GLU A 73 -5.94 11.18 -3.41
C GLU A 73 -4.72 11.00 -4.32
N ILE A 74 -4.03 9.86 -4.21
CA ILE A 74 -2.87 9.53 -5.06
C ILE A 74 -3.32 9.30 -6.50
N PHE A 75 -4.41 8.57 -6.69
CA PHE A 75 -4.95 8.30 -8.02
C PHE A 75 -5.54 9.55 -8.67
N ASP A 76 -6.21 10.40 -7.89
CA ASP A 76 -6.73 11.68 -8.37
C ASP A 76 -5.59 12.63 -8.79
N ALA A 77 -4.50 12.69 -8.02
CA ALA A 77 -3.31 13.47 -8.39
C ALA A 77 -2.68 12.99 -9.70
N ALA A 78 -2.74 11.68 -9.98
CA ALA A 78 -2.31 11.07 -11.24
C ALA A 78 -3.38 11.15 -12.36
N ARG A 79 -4.53 11.79 -12.10
CA ARG A 79 -5.69 11.91 -13.02
C ARG A 79 -6.27 10.55 -13.45
N LEU A 80 -6.17 9.55 -12.58
CA LEU A 80 -6.76 8.24 -12.83
C LEU A 80 -8.25 8.27 -12.46
N ARG A 81 -9.07 7.60 -13.26
CA ARG A 81 -10.51 7.50 -13.01
C ARG A 81 -10.77 6.53 -11.87
N THR A 82 -11.13 7.04 -10.70
CA THR A 82 -11.34 6.23 -9.49
C THR A 82 -12.80 6.22 -9.07
N TYR A 83 -13.37 5.03 -8.95
CA TYR A 83 -14.67 4.81 -8.32
C TYR A 83 -14.47 4.34 -6.89
N THR A 84 -15.28 4.84 -5.95
CA THR A 84 -15.20 4.45 -4.55
C THR A 84 -16.46 3.75 -4.08
N ALA A 85 -16.31 2.72 -3.24
CA ALA A 85 -17.43 1.97 -2.70
C ALA A 85 -17.15 1.49 -1.28
N ARG A 86 -18.19 0.97 -0.62
CA ARG A 86 -18.06 0.36 0.71
C ARG A 86 -17.29 -0.96 0.62
N PRO A 87 -16.51 -1.34 1.65
CA PRO A 87 -15.68 -2.55 1.61
C PRO A 87 -16.43 -3.83 1.21
N GLN A 88 -17.67 -3.98 1.63
CA GLN A 88 -18.48 -5.18 1.36
C GLN A 88 -18.90 -5.33 -0.12
N GLU A 89 -18.75 -4.28 -0.91
CA GLU A 89 -19.19 -4.24 -2.32
C GLU A 89 -18.04 -4.41 -3.31
N LEU A 90 -16.78 -4.22 -2.86
CA LEU A 90 -15.62 -4.02 -3.75
C LEU A 90 -15.42 -5.20 -4.73
N PHE A 91 -15.28 -6.42 -4.24
CA PHE A 91 -15.05 -7.58 -5.11
C PHE A 91 -16.23 -7.85 -6.06
N ARG A 92 -17.47 -7.62 -5.58
CA ARG A 92 -18.67 -7.79 -6.40
C ARG A 92 -18.77 -6.77 -7.54
N LEU A 93 -18.27 -5.55 -7.34
CA LEU A 93 -18.22 -4.53 -8.39
C LEU A 93 -17.26 -4.92 -9.52
N VAL A 94 -16.12 -5.53 -9.17
CA VAL A 94 -15.17 -6.09 -10.15
C VAL A 94 -15.82 -7.26 -10.88
N ASP A 95 -16.37 -8.22 -10.16
CA ASP A 95 -16.97 -9.44 -10.74
C ASP A 95 -18.12 -9.13 -11.70
N ASN A 96 -18.93 -8.11 -11.38
CA ASN A 96 -20.02 -7.61 -12.23
C ASN A 96 -19.55 -6.63 -13.33
N ARG A 97 -18.23 -6.44 -13.53
CA ARG A 97 -17.61 -5.58 -14.54
C ARG A 97 -18.07 -4.10 -14.47
N ARG A 98 -18.47 -3.63 -13.27
CA ARG A 98 -18.83 -2.23 -13.03
C ARG A 98 -17.63 -1.32 -12.95
N VAL A 99 -16.50 -1.87 -12.52
CA VAL A 99 -15.16 -1.28 -12.47
C VAL A 99 -14.17 -2.26 -13.09
N GLN A 100 -13.00 -1.77 -13.47
CA GLN A 100 -12.08 -2.54 -14.30
C GLN A 100 -10.90 -3.11 -13.53
N LEU A 101 -10.34 -2.37 -12.58
CA LEU A 101 -9.20 -2.82 -11.80
C LEU A 101 -9.34 -2.35 -10.34
N PHE A 102 -9.11 -3.25 -9.40
CA PHE A 102 -9.10 -2.96 -7.97
C PHE A 102 -7.70 -3.16 -7.41
N PRO A 103 -6.86 -2.11 -7.39
CA PRO A 103 -5.51 -2.16 -6.84
C PRO A 103 -5.54 -2.41 -5.34
N ARG A 104 -4.77 -3.42 -4.89
CA ARG A 104 -4.61 -3.82 -3.50
C ARG A 104 -3.15 -3.86 -3.11
N GLY A 105 -2.84 -3.65 -1.84
CA GLY A 105 -1.50 -3.86 -1.33
C GLY A 105 -1.04 -5.29 -1.59
N ILE A 106 0.18 -5.47 -2.09
CA ILE A 106 0.67 -6.81 -2.41
C ILE A 106 0.67 -7.74 -1.19
N ALA A 107 0.87 -7.19 0.01
CA ALA A 107 0.83 -7.93 1.28
C ALA A 107 -0.58 -8.40 1.68
N GLU A 108 -1.64 -7.89 1.05
CA GLU A 108 -3.04 -8.22 1.36
C GLU A 108 -3.58 -9.35 0.47
N LEU A 109 -2.96 -9.58 -0.69
CA LEU A 109 -3.51 -10.43 -1.76
C LEU A 109 -3.65 -11.90 -1.36
N GLU A 110 -2.72 -12.44 -0.58
CA GLU A 110 -2.76 -13.83 -0.13
C GLU A 110 -3.96 -14.10 0.77
N ASP A 111 -4.22 -13.20 1.72
CA ASP A 111 -5.38 -13.29 2.62
C ASP A 111 -6.71 -13.01 1.91
N GLU A 112 -6.69 -12.19 0.87
CA GLU A 112 -7.86 -11.86 0.06
C GLU A 112 -8.24 -12.97 -0.94
N GLU A 113 -7.28 -13.74 -1.43
CA GLU A 113 -7.52 -14.74 -2.48
C GLU A 113 -8.64 -15.74 -2.13
N PRO A 114 -8.69 -16.31 -0.92
CA PRO A 114 -9.80 -17.20 -0.53
C PRO A 114 -11.15 -16.47 -0.52
N LEU A 115 -11.20 -15.20 -0.11
CA LEU A 115 -12.41 -14.39 -0.08
C LEU A 115 -12.91 -14.08 -1.48
N VAL A 116 -12.00 -13.69 -2.39
CA VAL A 116 -12.30 -13.45 -3.79
C VAL A 116 -12.85 -14.71 -4.43
N ARG A 117 -12.17 -15.85 -4.26
CA ARG A 117 -12.58 -17.15 -4.81
C ARG A 117 -13.95 -17.60 -4.31
N ALA A 118 -14.30 -17.30 -3.07
CA ALA A 118 -15.60 -17.66 -2.49
C ALA A 118 -16.74 -16.73 -2.92
N ALA A 119 -16.45 -15.44 -3.19
CA ALA A 119 -17.45 -14.40 -3.41
C ALA A 119 -17.65 -14.04 -4.90
N THR A 120 -16.77 -14.52 -5.81
CA THR A 120 -16.75 -14.11 -7.21
C THR A 120 -16.57 -15.30 -8.16
N ASN A 121 -17.01 -15.13 -9.43
CA ASN A 121 -16.89 -16.17 -10.47
C ASN A 121 -15.92 -15.77 -11.58
N HIS A 122 -15.72 -14.47 -11.80
CA HIS A 122 -14.96 -13.93 -12.94
C HIS A 122 -13.71 -13.18 -12.52
N THR A 123 -13.61 -12.83 -11.24
CA THR A 123 -12.51 -12.04 -10.71
C THR A 123 -11.21 -12.86 -10.65
N VAL A 124 -10.14 -12.26 -11.15
CA VAL A 124 -8.78 -12.84 -11.19
C VAL A 124 -7.76 -11.78 -10.79
N LEU A 125 -6.60 -12.23 -10.33
CA LEU A 125 -5.47 -11.32 -10.11
C LEU A 125 -4.87 -10.94 -11.47
N ASP A 126 -4.68 -9.63 -11.72
CA ASP A 126 -3.96 -9.12 -12.88
C ASP A 126 -2.49 -9.55 -12.82
N PRO A 127 -1.93 -10.18 -13.88
CA PRO A 127 -0.55 -10.60 -13.90
C PRO A 127 0.43 -9.56 -14.51
N TYR A 128 -0.06 -8.41 -15.01
CA TYR A 128 0.72 -7.52 -15.87
C TYR A 128 1.21 -6.24 -15.19
N LEU A 129 0.40 -5.64 -14.31
CA LEU A 129 0.65 -4.31 -13.78
C LEU A 129 1.07 -4.35 -12.31
N LEU A 130 1.96 -3.43 -11.95
CA LEU A 130 2.27 -3.06 -10.58
C LEU A 130 2.20 -1.54 -10.49
N ILE A 131 1.19 -1.01 -9.82
CA ILE A 131 1.11 0.42 -9.51
C ILE A 131 1.95 0.65 -8.26
N ALA A 132 2.87 1.61 -8.31
CA ALA A 132 3.81 1.86 -7.24
C ALA A 132 3.84 3.36 -6.89
N TYR A 133 3.82 3.68 -5.60
CA TYR A 133 3.94 5.05 -5.10
C TYR A 133 4.54 5.05 -3.69
N PRO A 134 5.34 6.07 -3.34
CA PRO A 134 5.88 6.18 -1.99
C PRO A 134 4.73 6.23 -0.97
N PHE A 135 4.67 5.22 -0.09
CA PHE A 135 3.66 5.12 0.96
C PHE A 135 4.24 4.39 2.17
N ALA A 136 4.01 4.93 3.35
CA ALA A 136 4.47 4.32 4.59
C ALA A 136 3.39 4.36 5.67
N GLY A 137 3.35 3.31 6.48
CA GLY A 137 2.75 3.36 7.80
C GLY A 137 3.86 3.64 8.82
N PHE A 138 3.59 4.55 9.75
CA PHE A 138 4.48 4.82 10.89
C PHE A 138 3.81 4.41 12.19
N PHE A 139 4.63 4.06 13.19
CA PHE A 139 4.15 4.11 14.56
C PHE A 139 3.97 5.56 14.98
N TYR A 140 2.85 5.82 15.63
CA TYR A 140 2.52 7.10 16.23
C TYR A 140 2.30 6.91 17.73
N VAL A 141 2.83 7.81 18.54
CA VAL A 141 2.70 7.82 19.99
C VAL A 141 2.20 9.18 20.47
N ASP A 142 1.84 9.29 21.76
CA ASP A 142 1.54 10.59 22.37
C ASP A 142 2.74 11.53 22.18
N PRO A 143 2.54 12.81 21.78
CA PRO A 143 3.60 13.77 21.52
C PRO A 143 4.58 13.94 22.70
N ASP A 144 4.09 13.80 23.93
CA ASP A 144 4.85 13.99 25.16
C ASP A 144 5.56 12.70 25.62
N ASN A 145 5.23 11.54 25.01
CA ASN A 145 5.84 10.26 25.39
C ASN A 145 7.16 10.01 24.65
N LEU A 146 8.15 10.88 24.93
CA LEU A 146 9.48 10.82 24.30
C LEU A 146 10.19 9.49 24.57
N ARG A 147 10.00 8.94 25.78
CA ARG A 147 10.64 7.68 26.18
C ARG A 147 10.16 6.51 25.31
N LEU A 148 8.85 6.42 25.04
CA LEU A 148 8.29 5.38 24.20
C LEU A 148 8.72 5.57 22.74
N ALA A 149 8.67 6.82 22.24
CA ALA A 149 9.12 7.14 20.88
C ALA A 149 10.55 6.68 20.64
N GLU A 150 11.46 7.01 21.58
CA GLU A 150 12.87 6.63 21.47
C GLU A 150 13.08 5.12 21.61
N ALA A 151 12.35 4.44 22.49
CA ALA A 151 12.44 2.99 22.62
C ALA A 151 12.03 2.26 21.32
N ILE A 152 10.96 2.73 20.65
CA ILE A 152 10.51 2.17 19.37
C ILE A 152 11.55 2.47 18.28
N ARG A 153 12.00 3.71 18.16
CA ARG A 153 13.03 4.11 17.18
C ARG A 153 14.28 3.24 17.30
N SER A 154 14.87 3.20 18.51
CA SER A 154 16.09 2.41 18.77
C SER A 154 15.87 0.91 18.55
N GLY A 155 14.65 0.40 18.79
CA GLY A 155 14.29 -0.98 18.50
C GLY A 155 14.31 -1.27 17.00
N PHE A 156 13.71 -0.39 16.21
CA PHE A 156 13.71 -0.50 14.75
C PHE A 156 15.11 -0.38 14.16
N GLU A 157 15.88 0.61 14.57
CA GLU A 157 17.25 0.82 14.08
C GLU A 157 18.12 -0.41 14.31
N ARG A 158 18.01 -1.04 15.51
CA ARG A 158 18.71 -2.32 15.77
C ARG A 158 18.20 -3.46 14.88
N ALA A 159 16.90 -3.57 14.67
CA ALA A 159 16.34 -4.62 13.83
C ALA A 159 16.71 -4.46 12.34
N ILE A 160 16.91 -3.22 11.89
CA ILE A 160 17.43 -2.93 10.55
C ILE A 160 18.92 -3.31 10.48
N GLU A 161 19.70 -2.91 11.49
CA GLU A 161 21.14 -3.16 11.55
C GLU A 161 21.47 -4.66 11.63
N ASP A 162 20.72 -5.44 12.43
CA ASP A 162 20.96 -6.88 12.61
C ASP A 162 20.26 -7.74 11.53
N GLY A 163 19.47 -7.13 10.64
CA GLY A 163 18.78 -7.79 9.53
C GLY A 163 17.45 -8.46 9.90
N SER A 164 17.07 -8.49 11.19
CA SER A 164 15.83 -9.15 11.64
C SER A 164 14.56 -8.47 11.08
N TYR A 165 14.62 -7.15 10.83
CA TYR A 165 13.55 -6.43 10.17
C TYR A 165 13.33 -6.88 8.71
N GLN A 166 14.41 -7.03 7.92
CA GLN A 166 14.33 -7.54 6.56
C GLN A 166 13.80 -8.98 6.55
N GLU A 167 14.32 -9.82 7.44
CA GLU A 167 13.85 -11.22 7.58
C GLU A 167 12.35 -11.29 7.89
N LEU A 168 11.84 -10.44 8.79
CA LEU A 168 10.41 -10.37 9.11
C LEU A 168 9.58 -10.02 7.87
N ILE A 169 10.00 -9.02 7.09
CA ILE A 169 9.30 -8.64 5.85
C ILE A 169 9.36 -9.76 4.81
N ASP A 170 10.49 -10.43 4.67
CA ASP A 170 10.63 -11.55 3.75
C ASP A 170 9.72 -12.73 4.11
N GLN A 171 9.52 -12.97 5.39
CA GLN A 171 8.65 -14.05 5.90
C GLN A 171 7.17 -13.69 5.83
N THR A 172 6.80 -12.42 6.07
CA THR A 172 5.41 -12.01 6.24
C THR A 172 4.80 -11.39 4.99
N VAL A 173 5.60 -10.75 4.14
CA VAL A 173 5.15 -10.09 2.91
C VAL A 173 5.57 -10.88 1.68
N PHE A 174 6.87 -11.16 1.53
CA PHE A 174 7.38 -11.88 0.36
C PHE A 174 7.26 -13.40 0.50
N THR A 175 6.06 -13.85 0.87
CA THR A 175 5.73 -15.26 1.07
C THR A 175 5.96 -16.11 -0.20
N PRO A 176 6.06 -17.45 -0.09
CA PRO A 176 6.10 -18.33 -1.25
C PRO A 176 4.87 -18.17 -2.17
N TRP A 177 3.70 -17.90 -1.59
CA TRP A 177 2.48 -17.65 -2.34
C TRP A 177 2.62 -16.37 -3.17
N LEU A 178 3.05 -15.26 -2.55
CA LEU A 178 3.24 -14.00 -3.23
C LEU A 178 4.24 -14.10 -4.38
N LYS A 179 5.41 -14.68 -4.12
CA LYS A 179 6.47 -14.89 -5.12
C LYS A 179 5.95 -15.66 -6.33
N LYS A 180 5.15 -16.71 -6.10
CA LYS A 180 4.57 -17.55 -7.15
C LYS A 180 3.50 -16.82 -7.97
N HIS A 181 2.59 -16.08 -7.32
CA HIS A 181 1.40 -15.53 -7.98
C HIS A 181 1.62 -14.11 -8.51
N LEU A 182 2.51 -13.36 -7.89
CA LEU A 182 2.73 -11.97 -8.28
C LEU A 182 3.76 -11.81 -9.41
N ASN A 183 4.82 -12.64 -9.43
CA ASN A 183 5.87 -12.61 -10.45
C ASN A 183 6.35 -11.18 -10.76
N LEU A 184 6.81 -10.47 -9.72
CA LEU A 184 7.12 -9.03 -9.75
C LEU A 184 8.07 -8.64 -10.89
N ALA A 185 9.06 -9.49 -11.21
CA ALA A 185 10.07 -9.22 -12.23
C ALA A 185 9.49 -9.06 -13.66
N ASN A 186 8.28 -9.56 -13.91
CA ASN A 186 7.64 -9.50 -15.23
C ASN A 186 6.48 -8.51 -15.30
N ARG A 187 6.26 -7.71 -14.25
CA ARG A 187 5.20 -6.71 -14.23
C ARG A 187 5.69 -5.38 -14.79
N LYS A 188 4.80 -4.71 -15.50
CA LYS A 188 4.99 -3.31 -15.84
C LYS A 188 4.77 -2.47 -14.58
N VAL A 189 5.81 -1.80 -14.13
CA VAL A 189 5.74 -0.88 -12.98
C VAL A 189 5.27 0.49 -13.46
N LEU A 190 4.20 1.00 -12.86
CA LEU A 190 3.64 2.33 -13.10
C LEU A 190 3.83 3.15 -11.83
N VAL A 191 4.82 4.04 -11.83
CA VAL A 191 5.15 4.86 -10.66
C VAL A 191 4.28 6.11 -10.62
N LEU A 192 3.62 6.35 -9.48
CA LEU A 192 2.81 7.53 -9.21
C LEU A 192 3.45 8.37 -8.11
N ALA A 193 3.23 9.69 -8.16
CA ALA A 193 3.59 10.57 -7.05
C ALA A 193 2.56 10.44 -5.91
N ASN A 194 3.02 10.62 -4.67
CA ASN A 194 2.16 10.81 -3.49
C ASN A 194 2.38 12.22 -2.92
N PRO A 195 1.74 13.25 -3.47
CA PRO A 195 1.99 14.63 -3.07
C PRO A 195 1.55 14.92 -1.64
N SER A 196 0.49 14.26 -1.15
CA SER A 196 -0.05 14.48 0.20
C SER A 196 0.90 14.05 1.32
N ALA A 197 1.82 13.12 1.05
CA ALA A 197 2.77 12.61 2.02
C ALA A 197 4.24 12.92 1.67
N ALA A 198 4.51 13.60 0.56
CA ALA A 198 5.86 13.80 0.05
C ALA A 198 6.82 14.42 1.07
N GLU A 199 6.38 15.48 1.78
CA GLU A 199 7.18 16.14 2.81
C GLU A 199 7.52 15.20 3.97
N VAL A 200 6.52 14.48 4.49
CA VAL A 200 6.69 13.56 5.62
C VAL A 200 7.57 12.37 5.24
N LEU A 201 7.40 11.84 4.02
CA LEU A 201 8.19 10.70 3.55
C LEU A 201 9.63 11.08 3.20
N SER A 202 9.89 12.35 2.88
CA SER A 202 11.26 12.85 2.64
C SER A 202 12.14 12.86 3.89
N ALA A 203 11.54 12.81 5.09
CA ALA A 203 12.26 12.72 6.35
C ALA A 203 12.76 11.29 6.66
N VAL A 204 12.25 10.28 5.96
CA VAL A 204 12.65 8.87 6.13
C VAL A 204 14.07 8.67 5.58
N LYS A 205 14.96 8.09 6.38
CA LYS A 205 16.31 7.77 5.93
C LYS A 205 16.28 6.74 4.79
N PRO A 206 17.15 6.83 3.78
CA PRO A 206 17.18 5.89 2.65
C PRO A 206 17.30 4.43 3.05
N ASP A 207 18.11 4.12 4.06
CA ASP A 207 18.35 2.77 4.60
C ASP A 207 17.17 2.19 5.40
N HIS A 208 16.17 3.00 5.70
CA HIS A 208 14.90 2.53 6.30
C HIS A 208 13.88 2.01 5.27
N TRP A 209 14.16 2.18 3.98
CA TRP A 209 13.31 1.69 2.90
C TRP A 209 13.79 0.33 2.40
N ILE A 210 12.88 -0.64 2.35
CA ILE A 210 13.08 -1.91 1.62
C ILE A 210 12.77 -1.71 0.14
N VAL A 211 11.76 -0.89 -0.17
CA VAL A 211 11.48 -0.46 -1.55
C VAL A 211 12.30 0.79 -1.83
N PRO A 212 13.25 0.76 -2.78
CA PRO A 212 14.15 1.88 -3.04
C PRO A 212 13.46 2.99 -3.85
N TRP A 213 12.53 3.71 -3.22
CA TRP A 213 11.71 4.76 -3.88
C TRP A 213 12.53 5.85 -4.58
N HIS A 214 13.76 6.06 -4.15
CA HIS A 214 14.68 7.04 -4.75
C HIS A 214 15.33 6.55 -6.05
N GLU A 215 15.15 5.27 -6.41
CA GLU A 215 15.67 4.64 -7.63
C GLU A 215 14.58 4.35 -8.66
N LEU A 216 13.29 4.53 -8.28
CA LEU A 216 12.12 4.30 -9.13
C LEU A 216 11.62 5.63 -9.75
#